data_302787e673562ee86bba66ffa52c9f6b
#
_entry.id   302787e673562ee86bba66ffa52c9f6b
#
_cell.length_a   1.000
_cell.length_b   1.000
_cell.length_c   1.000
_cell.angle_alpha   90.00
_cell.angle_beta   90.00
_cell.angle_gamma   90.00
#
_symmetry.space_group_name_H-M   'P 1'
#
loop_
_entity.id
_entity.type
_entity.pdbx_description
1 polymer ?
#
loop_
_entity_poly.entity_id
_entity_poly.type
_entity_poly.pdbx_seq_one_letter_code
_entity_poly.pdbx_strand_id
1 'polypeptide(L)'
;MLKTGLDRGSIKMIGATTTEEYEQYILRDRAFLRRFQKVEVLEADKPTVVKILMGTLPKIEQQIGDRINYTDYIKERIMKFIVEMTDEYKRVYEVASRYPDICLTIVANAFTYALYDNSQVVTIKHFFKAVCNAKNIYEDAKIKEIERFKVEFADLIRNEQVNLNDTN
;
A
#
# COMPACT_ATOMS: atom_id res chain seq x y z
N MET A 1 0.18 -28.64 -26.14
CA MET A 1 0.82 -27.58 -26.95
C MET A 1 1.81 -26.72 -26.18
N LEU A 2 1.49 -26.20 -25.00
CA LEU A 2 2.41 -25.32 -24.23
C LEU A 2 3.75 -26.01 -23.87
N LYS A 3 3.70 -27.23 -23.36
CA LYS A 3 4.89 -28.01 -22.96
C LYS A 3 5.89 -28.19 -24.11
N THR A 4 5.43 -28.46 -25.32
CA THR A 4 6.27 -28.65 -26.50
C THR A 4 6.95 -27.36 -26.98
N GLY A 5 6.26 -26.20 -26.85
CA GLY A 5 6.81 -24.89 -27.20
C GLY A 5 7.91 -24.44 -26.23
N LEU A 6 7.75 -24.76 -24.95
CA LEU A 6 8.75 -24.49 -23.91
C LEU A 6 9.99 -25.38 -24.09
N ASP A 7 9.82 -26.65 -24.42
CA ASP A 7 10.95 -27.58 -24.64
C ASP A 7 11.83 -27.19 -25.83
N ARG A 8 11.22 -26.61 -26.88
CA ARG A 8 11.95 -26.16 -28.07
C ARG A 8 12.56 -24.76 -27.91
N GLY A 9 12.38 -24.11 -26.76
CA GLY A 9 12.88 -22.76 -26.53
C GLY A 9 12.23 -21.67 -27.39
N SER A 10 11.17 -22.02 -28.13
CA SER A 10 10.44 -21.10 -28.98
C SER A 10 9.50 -20.16 -28.23
N ILE A 11 9.22 -20.47 -26.96
CA ILE A 11 8.38 -19.66 -26.07
C ILE A 11 9.17 -19.36 -24.82
N LYS A 12 9.23 -18.08 -24.45
CA LYS A 12 9.66 -17.62 -23.13
C LYS A 12 8.43 -17.17 -22.36
N MET A 13 8.28 -17.63 -21.13
CA MET A 13 7.10 -17.36 -20.31
C MET A 13 7.52 -16.96 -18.91
N ILE A 14 6.89 -15.93 -18.38
CA ILE A 14 6.95 -15.53 -16.97
C ILE A 14 5.53 -15.66 -16.43
N GLY A 15 5.35 -16.41 -15.36
CA GLY A 15 4.10 -16.55 -14.63
C GLY A 15 4.26 -16.07 -13.20
N ALA A 16 3.20 -15.56 -12.62
CA ALA A 16 3.12 -15.22 -11.20
C ALA A 16 1.97 -16.00 -10.56
N THR A 17 2.20 -16.44 -9.33
CA THR A 17 1.22 -17.20 -8.53
C THR A 17 1.53 -17.02 -7.05
N THR A 18 0.62 -17.40 -6.16
CA THR A 18 0.88 -17.42 -4.72
C THR A 18 1.70 -18.63 -4.30
N THR A 19 2.25 -18.61 -3.09
CA THR A 19 2.99 -19.77 -2.54
C THR A 19 2.08 -20.97 -2.42
N GLU A 20 0.85 -20.78 -1.94
CA GLU A 20 -0.16 -21.83 -1.76
C GLU A 20 -0.54 -22.48 -3.10
N GLU A 21 -0.80 -21.67 -4.12
CA GLU A 21 -1.12 -22.17 -5.46
C GLU A 21 0.09 -22.86 -6.11
N TYR A 22 1.31 -22.35 -5.89
CA TYR A 22 2.52 -22.99 -6.36
C TYR A 22 2.68 -24.37 -5.74
N GLU A 23 2.49 -24.51 -4.43
CA GLU A 23 2.55 -25.79 -3.72
C GLU A 23 1.44 -26.75 -4.15
N GLN A 24 0.24 -26.23 -4.31
CA GLN A 24 -0.93 -27.06 -4.65
C GLN A 24 -0.90 -27.57 -6.09
N TYR A 25 -0.49 -26.73 -7.06
CA TYR A 25 -0.63 -27.01 -8.48
C TYR A 25 0.70 -27.24 -9.20
N ILE A 26 1.72 -26.43 -8.91
CA ILE A 26 2.98 -26.46 -9.67
C ILE A 26 3.93 -27.53 -9.15
N LEU A 27 4.09 -27.65 -7.82
CA LEU A 27 4.96 -28.68 -7.25
C LEU A 27 4.57 -30.11 -7.61
N ARG A 28 3.31 -30.33 -7.91
CA ARG A 28 2.80 -31.67 -8.31
C ARG A 28 3.08 -32.01 -9.77
N ASP A 29 3.29 -31.01 -10.63
CA ASP A 29 3.61 -31.25 -12.05
C ASP A 29 5.12 -31.17 -12.31
N ARG A 30 5.78 -32.35 -12.24
CA ARG A 30 7.22 -32.48 -12.51
C ARG A 30 7.64 -31.93 -13.88
N ALA A 31 6.72 -31.91 -14.84
CA ALA A 31 6.99 -31.40 -16.17
C ALA A 31 7.11 -29.85 -16.17
N PHE A 32 6.35 -29.18 -15.32
CA PHE A 32 6.51 -27.74 -15.11
C PHE A 32 7.78 -27.42 -14.32
N LEU A 33 8.06 -28.13 -13.23
CA LEU A 33 9.25 -27.89 -12.40
C LEU A 33 10.56 -27.94 -13.19
N ARG A 34 10.65 -28.79 -14.22
CA ARG A 34 11.85 -28.92 -15.07
C ARG A 34 12.02 -27.76 -16.07
N ARG A 35 10.96 -26.97 -16.30
CA ARG A 35 10.91 -25.94 -17.35
C ARG A 35 10.87 -24.51 -16.80
N PHE A 36 10.57 -24.37 -15.51
CA PHE A 36 10.47 -23.09 -14.86
C PHE A 36 11.45 -22.97 -13.70
N GLN A 37 12.11 -21.83 -13.63
CA GLN A 37 12.88 -21.46 -12.44
C GLN A 37 11.96 -20.68 -11.49
N LYS A 38 11.85 -21.13 -10.23
CA LYS A 38 11.16 -20.39 -9.18
C LYS A 38 11.98 -19.16 -8.82
N VAL A 39 11.34 -18.01 -8.83
CA VAL A 39 11.84 -16.76 -8.25
C VAL A 39 10.88 -16.37 -7.15
N GLU A 40 11.35 -16.35 -5.93
CA GLU A 40 10.56 -15.95 -4.78
C GLU A 40 10.65 -14.43 -4.60
N VAL A 41 9.49 -13.77 -4.58
CA VAL A 41 9.39 -12.33 -4.35
C VAL A 41 8.89 -12.12 -2.94
N LEU A 42 9.81 -11.75 -2.05
CA LEU A 42 9.47 -11.47 -0.65
C LEU A 42 8.86 -10.08 -0.52
N GLU A 43 8.09 -9.91 0.55
CA GLU A 43 7.57 -8.60 0.93
C GLU A 43 8.72 -7.64 1.26
N ALA A 44 8.63 -6.41 0.76
CA ALA A 44 9.67 -5.41 0.98
C ALA A 44 9.73 -4.99 2.47
N ASP A 45 10.91 -4.68 2.96
CA ASP A 45 11.10 -4.13 4.30
C ASP A 45 10.54 -2.70 4.42
N LYS A 46 10.23 -2.26 5.63
CA LYS A 46 9.61 -0.96 5.89
C LYS A 46 10.37 0.23 5.27
N PRO A 47 11.71 0.34 5.39
CA PRO A 47 12.46 1.42 4.74
C PRO A 47 12.32 1.42 3.23
N THR A 48 12.32 0.24 2.61
CA THR A 48 12.12 0.09 1.16
C THR A 48 10.69 0.48 0.77
N VAL A 49 9.68 0.08 1.55
CA VAL A 49 8.28 0.49 1.32
C VAL A 49 8.13 2.00 1.36
N VAL A 50 8.72 2.69 2.34
CA VAL A 50 8.71 4.17 2.39
C VAL A 50 9.29 4.77 1.12
N LYS A 51 10.43 4.25 0.62
CA LYS A 51 11.03 4.72 -0.65
C LYS A 51 10.12 4.47 -1.85
N ILE A 52 9.44 3.33 -1.90
CA ILE A 52 8.46 3.01 -2.95
C ILE A 52 7.30 4.01 -2.92
N LEU A 53 6.75 4.28 -1.74
CA LEU A 53 5.67 5.26 -1.58
C LEU A 53 6.11 6.64 -2.04
N MET A 54 7.24 7.13 -1.55
CA MET A 54 7.79 8.44 -1.95
C MET A 54 8.03 8.54 -3.46
N GLY A 55 8.57 7.47 -4.08
CA GLY A 55 8.80 7.42 -5.53
C GLY A 55 7.51 7.27 -6.36
N THR A 56 6.40 6.85 -5.73
CA THR A 56 5.10 6.68 -6.40
C THR A 56 4.23 7.93 -6.30
N LEU A 57 4.41 8.76 -5.26
CA LEU A 57 3.63 9.98 -5.07
C LEU A 57 3.56 10.88 -6.32
N PRO A 58 4.66 11.22 -7.02
CA PRO A 58 4.61 12.07 -8.21
C PRO A 58 3.75 11.49 -9.34
N LYS A 59 3.69 10.16 -9.46
CA LYS A 59 2.86 9.47 -10.46
C LYS A 59 1.38 9.57 -10.09
N ILE A 60 1.05 9.41 -8.81
CA ILE A 60 -0.32 9.56 -8.31
C ILE A 60 -0.78 11.01 -8.50
N GLU A 61 0.04 11.98 -8.11
CA GLU A 61 -0.22 13.41 -8.30
C GLU A 61 -0.48 13.75 -9.77
N GLN A 62 0.32 13.21 -10.69
CA GLN A 62 0.15 13.42 -12.13
C GLN A 62 -1.14 12.80 -12.68
N GLN A 63 -1.51 11.60 -12.20
CA GLN A 63 -2.69 10.88 -12.69
C GLN A 63 -4.00 11.49 -12.19
N ILE A 64 -4.02 11.98 -10.95
CA ILE A 64 -5.22 12.51 -10.31
C ILE A 64 -5.36 14.01 -10.56
N GLY A 65 -4.24 14.75 -10.67
CA GLY A 65 -4.21 16.20 -10.82
C GLY A 65 -4.08 16.95 -9.49
N ASP A 66 -4.28 16.27 -8.36
CA ASP A 66 -4.14 16.82 -7.02
C ASP A 66 -2.68 16.72 -6.55
N ARG A 67 -2.28 17.61 -5.65
CA ARG A 67 -0.91 17.66 -5.13
C ARG A 67 -0.87 17.58 -3.61
N ILE A 68 0.17 16.96 -3.09
CA ILE A 68 0.53 17.05 -1.68
C ILE A 68 1.48 18.24 -1.51
N ASN A 69 0.97 19.34 -0.97
CA ASN A 69 1.74 20.57 -0.82
C ASN A 69 2.54 20.61 0.49
N TYR A 70 3.27 19.52 0.77
CA TYR A 70 4.19 19.42 1.90
C TYR A 70 5.63 19.28 1.42
N THR A 71 6.57 19.64 2.29
CA THR A 71 7.99 19.33 2.09
C THR A 71 8.21 17.81 2.05
N ASP A 72 9.28 17.36 1.41
CA ASP A 72 9.60 15.93 1.35
C ASP A 72 9.78 15.31 2.73
N TYR A 73 10.27 16.06 3.70
CA TYR A 73 10.36 15.64 5.09
C TYR A 73 8.97 15.29 5.68
N ILE A 74 7.97 16.14 5.46
CA ILE A 74 6.61 15.89 5.94
C ILE A 74 5.96 14.74 5.17
N LYS A 75 6.14 14.69 3.85
CA LYS A 75 5.67 13.56 3.03
C LYS A 75 6.24 12.24 3.55
N GLU A 76 7.56 12.18 3.77
CA GLU A 76 8.22 10.99 4.29
C GLU A 76 7.71 10.59 5.68
N ARG A 77 7.47 11.57 6.57
CA ARG A 77 6.89 11.34 7.90
C ARG A 77 5.50 10.69 7.80
N ILE A 78 4.64 11.18 6.89
CA ILE A 78 3.31 10.59 6.65
C ILE A 78 3.45 9.17 6.09
N MET A 79 4.35 8.95 5.12
CA MET A 79 4.57 7.61 4.55
C MET A 79 5.10 6.62 5.58
N LYS A 80 6.01 7.04 6.47
CA LYS A 80 6.50 6.21 7.58
C LYS A 80 5.36 5.82 8.51
N PHE A 81 4.50 6.76 8.88
CA PHE A 81 3.32 6.47 9.68
C PHE A 81 2.42 5.42 9.04
N ILE A 82 2.10 5.58 7.73
CA ILE A 82 1.26 4.63 6.99
C ILE A 82 1.89 3.22 6.97
N VAL A 83 3.20 3.13 6.79
CA VAL A 83 3.91 1.84 6.81
C VAL A 83 3.85 1.19 8.19
N GLU A 84 4.02 1.96 9.26
CA GLU A 84 3.99 1.44 10.63
C GLU A 84 2.58 1.04 11.08
N MET A 85 1.55 1.81 10.68
CA MET A 85 0.17 1.47 11.02
C MET A 85 -0.32 0.19 10.30
N THR A 86 0.32 -0.15 9.19
CA THR A 86 0.02 -1.34 8.38
C THR A 86 0.98 -2.50 8.63
N ASP A 87 1.59 -2.57 9.81
CA ASP A 87 2.46 -3.68 10.21
C ASP A 87 1.72 -5.03 10.18
N GLU A 88 2.43 -6.11 9.89
CA GLU A 88 1.86 -7.44 9.65
C GLU A 88 0.89 -7.88 10.75
N TYR A 89 1.28 -7.70 12.02
CA TYR A 89 0.45 -8.10 13.17
C TYR A 89 -0.80 -7.22 13.40
N LYS A 90 -0.94 -6.11 12.67
CA LYS A 90 -2.11 -5.22 12.72
C LYS A 90 -3.09 -5.48 11.58
N ARG A 91 -2.66 -6.24 10.55
CA ARG A 91 -3.46 -6.51 9.35
C ARG A 91 -4.48 -7.60 9.61
N VAL A 92 -5.67 -7.44 9.03
CA VAL A 92 -6.67 -8.51 8.97
C VAL A 92 -6.19 -9.58 8.01
N TYR A 93 -5.80 -10.75 8.53
CA TYR A 93 -5.09 -11.80 7.80
C TYR A 93 -5.76 -12.24 6.50
N GLU A 94 -7.08 -12.32 6.48
CA GLU A 94 -7.84 -12.87 5.34
C GLU A 94 -8.05 -11.88 4.19
N VAL A 95 -7.94 -10.56 4.44
CA VAL A 95 -8.33 -9.53 3.47
C VAL A 95 -7.25 -8.47 3.23
N ALA A 96 -6.21 -8.44 4.03
CA ALA A 96 -5.18 -7.43 3.89
C ALA A 96 -4.17 -7.80 2.80
N SER A 97 -3.99 -6.91 1.84
CA SER A 97 -2.88 -7.00 0.89
C SER A 97 -1.53 -6.80 1.62
N ARG A 98 -0.46 -7.25 0.98
CA ARG A 98 0.91 -7.13 1.49
C ARG A 98 1.53 -5.78 1.11
N TYR A 99 2.72 -5.52 1.65
CA TYR A 99 3.52 -4.37 1.21
C TYR A 99 3.94 -4.50 -0.26
N PRO A 100 3.97 -3.39 -1.05
CA PRO A 100 3.59 -2.03 -0.65
C PRO A 100 2.09 -1.71 -0.86
N ASP A 101 1.30 -2.64 -1.38
CA ASP A 101 -0.06 -2.42 -1.88
C ASP A 101 -1.02 -1.88 -0.81
N ILE A 102 -0.99 -2.45 0.40
CA ILE A 102 -1.82 -1.96 1.51
C ILE A 102 -1.57 -0.48 1.81
N CYS A 103 -0.31 -0.04 1.77
CA CYS A 103 0.06 1.36 1.99
C CYS A 103 -0.39 2.25 0.83
N LEU A 104 -0.19 1.79 -0.42
CA LEU A 104 -0.62 2.50 -1.62
C LEU A 104 -2.13 2.72 -1.63
N THR A 105 -2.89 1.75 -1.17
CA THR A 105 -4.35 1.86 -1.02
C THR A 105 -4.74 2.98 -0.07
N ILE A 106 -4.08 3.10 1.09
CA ILE A 106 -4.36 4.18 2.06
C ILE A 106 -3.99 5.54 1.47
N VAL A 107 -2.83 5.63 0.79
CA VAL A 107 -2.41 6.87 0.10
C VAL A 107 -3.42 7.25 -0.99
N ALA A 108 -3.82 6.31 -1.85
CA ALA A 108 -4.81 6.57 -2.90
C ALA A 108 -6.17 7.01 -2.33
N ASN A 109 -6.59 6.45 -1.19
CA ASN A 109 -7.80 6.88 -0.50
C ASN A 109 -7.71 8.33 -0.02
N ALA A 110 -6.54 8.79 0.46
CA ALA A 110 -6.37 10.18 0.84
C ALA A 110 -6.58 11.13 -0.35
N PHE A 111 -6.07 10.78 -1.53
CA PHE A 111 -6.33 11.54 -2.76
C PHE A 111 -7.81 11.47 -3.16
N THR A 112 -8.46 10.30 -3.03
CA THR A 112 -9.89 10.15 -3.31
C THR A 112 -10.75 11.05 -2.40
N TYR A 113 -10.38 11.17 -1.12
CA TYR A 113 -11.06 12.10 -0.21
C TYR A 113 -10.84 13.56 -0.58
N ALA A 114 -9.67 13.94 -1.08
CA ALA A 114 -9.42 15.28 -1.58
C ALA A 114 -10.30 15.61 -2.79
N LEU A 115 -10.41 14.67 -3.74
CA LEU A 115 -11.33 14.80 -4.88
C LEU A 115 -12.78 14.94 -4.45
N TYR A 116 -13.22 14.12 -3.47
CA TYR A 116 -14.57 14.20 -2.94
C TYR A 116 -14.88 15.57 -2.30
N ASP A 117 -13.90 16.14 -1.59
CA ASP A 117 -13.99 17.46 -0.97
C ASP A 117 -13.81 18.61 -2.01
N ASN A 118 -13.63 18.32 -3.31
CA ASN A 118 -13.29 19.25 -4.38
C ASN A 118 -12.02 20.06 -4.06
N SER A 119 -11.08 19.49 -3.35
CA SER A 119 -9.81 20.09 -3.01
C SER A 119 -8.77 19.72 -4.06
N GLN A 120 -8.01 20.70 -4.52
CA GLN A 120 -6.86 20.47 -5.42
C GLN A 120 -5.58 20.10 -4.65
N VAL A 121 -5.66 20.06 -3.32
CA VAL A 121 -4.53 19.78 -2.43
C VAL A 121 -4.92 18.72 -1.44
N VAL A 122 -4.10 17.66 -1.39
CA VAL A 122 -4.22 16.62 -0.38
C VAL A 122 -3.59 17.11 0.93
N THR A 123 -4.38 17.22 1.97
CA THR A 123 -3.98 17.75 3.28
C THR A 123 -3.97 16.64 4.35
N ILE A 124 -3.53 17.00 5.56
CA ILE A 124 -3.50 16.05 6.69
C ILE A 124 -4.91 15.55 7.06
N LYS A 125 -5.97 16.35 6.81
CA LYS A 125 -7.38 15.93 6.96
C LYS A 125 -7.69 14.69 6.11
N HIS A 126 -7.27 14.69 4.85
CA HIS A 126 -7.55 13.60 3.92
C HIS A 126 -6.78 12.32 4.31
N PHE A 127 -5.54 12.45 4.75
CA PHE A 127 -4.78 11.33 5.31
C PHE A 127 -5.42 10.80 6.59
N PHE A 128 -5.88 11.67 7.48
CA PHE A 128 -6.59 11.26 8.68
C PHE A 128 -7.86 10.47 8.34
N LYS A 129 -8.66 10.96 7.39
CA LYS A 129 -9.86 10.26 6.90
C LYS A 129 -9.54 8.89 6.29
N ALA A 130 -8.44 8.79 5.55
CA ALA A 130 -7.97 7.53 4.98
C ALA A 130 -7.53 6.52 6.07
N VAL A 131 -6.88 6.99 7.14
CA VAL A 131 -6.50 6.19 8.30
C VAL A 131 -7.73 5.69 9.05
N CYS A 132 -8.71 6.57 9.34
CA CYS A 132 -9.95 6.19 10.02
C CYS A 132 -10.76 5.12 9.26
N ASN A 133 -10.75 5.19 7.93
CA ASN A 133 -11.49 4.28 7.07
C ASN A 133 -10.68 3.10 6.52
N ALA A 134 -9.48 2.86 7.04
CA ALA A 134 -8.67 1.70 6.66
C ALA A 134 -9.36 0.40 7.09
N LYS A 135 -9.79 -0.42 6.10
CA LYS A 135 -10.56 -1.66 6.34
C LYS A 135 -9.68 -2.89 6.57
N ASN A 136 -8.42 -2.81 6.17
CA ASN A 136 -7.50 -3.94 6.18
C ASN A 136 -6.68 -4.06 7.48
N ILE A 137 -7.12 -3.36 8.54
CA ILE A 137 -6.46 -3.31 9.86
C ILE A 137 -7.51 -3.64 10.92
N TYR A 138 -7.12 -4.44 11.93
CA TYR A 138 -7.98 -4.76 13.05
C TYR A 138 -8.46 -3.49 13.77
N GLU A 139 -9.73 -3.46 14.15
CA GLU A 139 -10.38 -2.27 14.74
C GLU A 139 -9.68 -1.76 16.00
N ASP A 140 -9.25 -2.65 16.88
CA ASP A 140 -8.54 -2.31 18.09
C ASP A 140 -7.14 -1.69 17.81
N ALA A 141 -6.46 -2.18 16.78
CA ALA A 141 -5.21 -1.60 16.31
C ALA A 141 -5.47 -0.23 15.66
N LYS A 142 -6.51 -0.12 14.84
CA LYS A 142 -6.89 1.12 14.15
C LYS A 142 -7.20 2.25 15.13
N ILE A 143 -7.93 1.97 16.20
CA ILE A 143 -8.24 2.96 17.27
C ILE A 143 -6.94 3.53 17.85
N LYS A 144 -5.97 2.67 18.16
CA LYS A 144 -4.66 3.10 18.69
C LYS A 144 -3.88 3.95 17.67
N GLU A 145 -3.91 3.56 16.40
CA GLU A 145 -3.24 4.30 15.33
C GLU A 145 -3.89 5.65 15.06
N ILE A 146 -5.20 5.78 15.19
CA ILE A 146 -5.91 7.06 15.10
C ILE A 146 -5.44 8.01 16.21
N GLU A 147 -5.36 7.55 17.45
CA GLU A 147 -4.85 8.37 18.57
C GLU A 147 -3.36 8.73 18.37
N ARG A 148 -2.55 7.77 17.90
CA ARG A 148 -1.15 8.04 17.54
C ARG A 148 -1.03 9.11 16.44
N PHE A 149 -1.88 9.03 15.40
CA PHE A 149 -1.91 10.02 14.32
C PHE A 149 -2.17 11.43 14.84
N LYS A 150 -3.16 11.59 15.72
CA LYS A 150 -3.52 12.90 16.32
C LYS A 150 -2.35 13.51 17.08
N VAL A 151 -1.60 12.69 17.80
CA VAL A 151 -0.42 13.12 18.57
C VAL A 151 0.75 13.44 17.64
N GLU A 152 1.05 12.53 16.72
CA GLU A 152 2.21 12.66 15.83
C GLU A 152 2.09 13.83 14.86
N PHE A 153 0.89 14.11 14.35
CA PHE A 153 0.63 15.20 13.41
C PHE A 153 -0.11 16.39 14.01
N ALA A 154 -0.04 16.57 15.33
CA ALA A 154 -0.71 17.68 16.03
C ALA A 154 -0.30 19.06 15.52
N ASP A 155 0.93 19.21 15.05
CA ASP A 155 1.46 20.41 14.40
C ASP A 155 0.71 20.74 13.10
N LEU A 156 0.54 19.78 12.21
CA LEU A 156 -0.17 19.94 10.95
C LEU A 156 -1.67 20.15 11.16
N ILE A 157 -2.27 19.36 12.04
CA ILE A 157 -3.70 19.45 12.39
C ILE A 157 -4.04 20.87 12.89
N ARG A 158 -3.17 21.44 13.75
CA ARG A 158 -3.36 22.79 14.27
C ARG A 158 -3.15 23.86 13.19
N ASN A 159 -2.10 23.73 12.39
CA ASN A 159 -1.77 24.71 11.33
C ASN A 159 -2.85 24.78 10.26
N GLU A 160 -3.46 23.64 9.92
CA GLU A 160 -4.53 23.54 8.92
C GLU A 160 -5.93 23.72 9.52
N GLN A 161 -6.04 23.93 10.82
CA GLN A 161 -7.31 24.09 11.57
C GLN A 161 -8.30 22.94 11.31
N VAL A 162 -7.77 21.72 11.20
CA VAL A 162 -8.57 20.53 10.89
C VAL A 162 -9.51 20.19 12.04
N ASN A 163 -10.80 20.15 11.76
CA ASN A 163 -11.79 19.60 12.68
C ASN A 163 -11.83 18.08 12.54
N LEU A 164 -11.28 17.36 13.52
CA LEU A 164 -11.21 15.90 13.51
C LEU A 164 -12.56 15.22 13.80
N ASN A 165 -13.59 15.98 14.16
CA ASN A 165 -14.94 15.44 14.40
C ASN A 165 -15.78 15.33 13.10
N ASP A 166 -15.33 15.95 12.02
CA ASP A 166 -16.03 15.95 10.71
C ASP A 166 -15.59 14.77 9.82
N THR A 167 -15.08 13.70 10.39
CA THR A 167 -14.52 12.55 9.64
C THR A 167 -15.49 11.38 9.43
N ASN A 168 -16.78 11.57 9.74
CA ASN A 168 -17.84 10.58 9.42
C ASN A 168 -18.31 10.68 7.99
#